data_cdd3f8daebe131bd4124b9267275e1e9
#
_entry.id   cdd3f8daebe131bd4124b9267275e1e9
#
_cell.length_a   1.000
_cell.length_b   1.000
_cell.length_c   1.000
_cell.angle_alpha   90.00
_cell.angle_beta   90.00
_cell.angle_gamma   90.00
#
_symmetry.space_group_name_H-M   'P 1'
#
loop_
_entity.id
_entity.type
_entity.pdbx_description
1 polymer ?
#
loop_
_entity_poly.entity_id
_entity_poly.type
_entity_poly.pdbx_seq_one_letter_code
_entity_poly.pdbx_strand_id
1 'polypeptide(L)'
;QDPHVILAQAPQALFLDPSHTYRLWLTPFPGRRKRSKGFTVRRLQTRGDGRGIRRVYERRGMVPVDPAFVWKHRTSRVMTYIVAEDHATGRIIGTATGIDHRQAFNDPENGSSLWCLAVDPQAQLPGVGEALVRYLAEHYQARGREFMDLSVLHDNEQAIALYNKLGFRRVPVFSIKRKNAINEPLFVPTGPERQLNPYAQIIVDEALRRGIEVEILDAEEGYFRLSHGGRSITCRE
;
A
#
# COMPACT_ATOMS: atom_id res chain seq x y z
N GLN A 1 -12.48 21.65 3.43
CA GLN A 1 -11.50 22.18 4.42
C GLN A 1 -10.08 21.89 3.91
N ASP A 2 -9.20 22.84 4.08
CA ASP A 2 -7.81 22.68 3.68
C ASP A 2 -7.11 21.65 4.60
N PRO A 3 -6.30 20.73 4.06
CA PRO A 3 -5.71 19.64 4.82
C PRO A 3 -4.80 20.12 5.97
N HIS A 4 -4.10 21.24 5.80
CA HIS A 4 -3.24 21.81 6.83
C HIS A 4 -4.03 22.30 8.05
N VAL A 5 -5.25 22.80 7.87
CA VAL A 5 -6.13 23.23 8.97
C VAL A 5 -6.57 22.04 9.84
N ILE A 6 -6.91 20.91 9.20
CA ILE A 6 -7.28 19.68 9.91
C ILE A 6 -6.06 19.10 10.65
N LEU A 7 -4.89 19.07 10.01
CA LEU A 7 -3.65 18.58 10.62
C LEU A 7 -3.24 19.42 11.83
N ALA A 8 -3.41 20.75 11.76
CA ALA A 8 -3.08 21.65 12.86
C ALA A 8 -3.89 21.38 14.13
N GLN A 9 -5.08 20.76 14.02
CA GLN A 9 -5.92 20.45 15.18
C GLN A 9 -5.41 19.24 15.98
N ALA A 10 -4.70 18.29 15.33
CA ALA A 10 -4.21 17.07 15.99
C ALA A 10 -2.91 16.55 15.35
N PRO A 11 -1.82 17.35 15.29
CA PRO A 11 -0.60 16.99 14.58
C PRO A 11 0.12 15.77 15.16
N GLN A 12 -0.11 15.46 16.44
CA GLN A 12 0.45 14.27 17.10
C GLN A 12 -0.26 12.98 16.65
N ALA A 13 -1.56 13.06 16.28
CA ALA A 13 -2.39 11.91 15.96
C ALA A 13 -2.62 11.71 14.47
N LEU A 14 -2.42 12.76 13.65
CA LEU A 14 -2.73 12.78 12.24
C LEU A 14 -1.50 13.07 11.39
N PHE A 15 -1.50 12.57 10.15
CA PHE A 15 -0.53 12.93 9.14
C PHE A 15 -1.17 13.01 7.75
N LEU A 16 -0.56 13.77 6.86
CA LEU A 16 -0.92 13.81 5.44
C LEU A 16 -0.26 12.61 4.77
N ASP A 17 -1.08 11.70 4.24
CA ASP A 17 -0.58 10.53 3.52
C ASP A 17 0.11 10.97 2.22
N PRO A 18 1.39 10.61 1.99
CA PRO A 18 2.11 10.96 0.78
C PRO A 18 1.66 10.23 -0.48
N SER A 19 0.57 9.47 -0.39
CA SER A 19 0.03 8.72 -1.51
C SER A 19 -0.86 9.59 -2.40
N HIS A 20 -0.86 9.26 -3.70
CA HIS A 20 -1.81 9.79 -4.67
C HIS A 20 -3.00 8.84 -4.83
N THR A 21 -4.19 9.41 -4.92
CA THR A 21 -5.40 8.65 -5.27
C THR A 21 -5.57 8.63 -6.80
N TYR A 22 -5.85 7.45 -7.33
CA TYR A 22 -6.16 7.24 -8.74
C TYR A 22 -7.52 6.58 -8.88
N ARG A 23 -8.29 6.98 -9.89
CA ARG A 23 -9.61 6.44 -10.24
C ARG A 23 -9.64 5.89 -11.64
N LEU A 24 -10.22 4.71 -11.78
CA LEU A 24 -10.59 4.09 -13.06
C LEU A 24 -12.10 4.06 -13.17
N TRP A 25 -12.64 4.69 -14.20
CA TRP A 25 -14.06 4.52 -14.54
C TRP A 25 -14.28 3.16 -15.22
N LEU A 26 -15.26 2.41 -14.72
CA LEU A 26 -15.51 1.04 -15.17
C LEU A 26 -16.45 0.96 -16.37
N THR A 27 -17.05 2.07 -16.77
CA THR A 27 -17.91 2.15 -17.94
C THR A 27 -17.41 3.26 -18.89
N PRO A 28 -16.94 2.94 -20.12
CA PRO A 28 -16.65 1.61 -20.63
C PRO A 28 -15.22 1.15 -20.32
N PHE A 29 -15.07 0.08 -19.54
CA PHE A 29 -13.75 -0.53 -19.36
C PHE A 29 -13.57 -1.66 -20.39
N PRO A 30 -12.54 -1.60 -21.25
CA PRO A 30 -12.32 -2.66 -22.24
C PRO A 30 -11.87 -3.94 -21.53
N GLY A 31 -12.63 -4.99 -21.68
CA GLY A 31 -12.34 -6.30 -21.09
C GLY A 31 -10.97 -6.87 -21.52
N ARG A 32 -10.61 -7.98 -20.94
CA ARG A 32 -9.31 -8.63 -21.11
C ARG A 32 -9.10 -9.07 -22.56
N ARG A 33 -8.14 -8.46 -23.26
CA ARG A 33 -7.86 -8.76 -24.68
C ARG A 33 -7.01 -10.02 -24.90
N LYS A 34 -6.23 -10.49 -23.91
CA LYS A 34 -5.36 -11.68 -24.04
C LYS A 34 -5.36 -12.52 -22.77
N ARG A 35 -5.39 -13.84 -22.92
CA ARG A 35 -5.08 -14.78 -21.83
C ARG A 35 -3.61 -14.63 -21.41
N SER A 36 -3.36 -14.57 -20.10
CA SER A 36 -1.99 -14.64 -19.57
C SER A 36 -1.39 -15.98 -19.89
N LYS A 37 -0.12 -15.97 -20.34
CA LYS A 37 0.64 -17.21 -20.55
C LYS A 37 1.37 -17.55 -19.25
N GLY A 38 1.28 -18.80 -18.82
CA GLY A 38 2.02 -19.33 -17.67
C GLY A 38 1.36 -19.12 -16.29
N PHE A 39 0.28 -18.36 -16.16
CA PHE A 39 -0.44 -18.19 -14.89
C PHE A 39 -1.94 -17.93 -15.09
N THR A 40 -2.71 -18.16 -14.03
CA THR A 40 -4.16 -17.86 -13.99
C THR A 40 -4.46 -16.93 -12.82
N VAL A 41 -5.28 -15.88 -13.07
CA VAL A 41 -5.86 -15.07 -12.01
C VAL A 41 -7.22 -15.63 -11.65
N ARG A 42 -7.45 -15.87 -10.36
CA ARG A 42 -8.67 -16.48 -9.83
C ARG A 42 -8.99 -15.98 -8.42
N ARG A 43 -10.21 -16.19 -7.98
CA ARG A 43 -10.58 -16.06 -6.56
C ARG A 43 -9.97 -17.21 -5.75
N LEU A 44 -10.01 -17.07 -4.42
CA LEU A 44 -9.52 -18.11 -3.50
C LEU A 44 -10.32 -19.41 -3.68
N GLN A 45 -9.61 -20.52 -3.73
CA GLN A 45 -10.20 -21.87 -3.84
C GLN A 45 -9.78 -22.78 -2.69
N THR A 46 -8.62 -22.55 -2.11
CA THR A 46 -8.06 -23.41 -1.05
C THR A 46 -7.58 -22.58 0.14
N ARG A 47 -7.47 -23.22 1.31
CA ARG A 47 -6.83 -22.61 2.49
C ARG A 47 -5.34 -22.30 2.24
N GLY A 48 -4.71 -23.00 1.31
CA GLY A 48 -3.34 -22.77 0.89
C GLY A 48 -3.12 -21.41 0.25
N ASP A 49 -4.15 -20.87 -0.41
CA ASP A 49 -4.08 -19.55 -1.06
C ASP A 49 -3.77 -18.45 -0.05
N GLY A 50 -4.37 -18.49 1.15
CA GLY A 50 -4.10 -17.52 2.22
C GLY A 50 -2.63 -17.54 2.67
N ARG A 51 -2.00 -18.72 2.75
CA ARG A 51 -0.55 -18.84 3.03
C ARG A 51 0.29 -18.29 1.87
N GLY A 52 -0.17 -18.50 0.63
CA GLY A 52 0.45 -17.94 -0.56
C GLY A 52 0.43 -16.41 -0.56
N ILE A 53 -0.70 -15.79 -0.23
CA ILE A 53 -0.84 -14.34 -0.07
C ILE A 53 0.12 -13.81 1.00
N ARG A 54 0.11 -14.42 2.20
CA ARG A 54 1.01 -14.03 3.29
C ARG A 54 2.46 -14.04 2.85
N ARG A 55 2.92 -15.10 2.19
CA ARG A 55 4.31 -15.21 1.67
C ARG A 55 4.64 -14.09 0.66
N VAL A 56 3.71 -13.75 -0.25
CA VAL A 56 3.91 -12.67 -1.21
C VAL A 56 4.06 -11.33 -0.49
N TYR A 57 3.24 -11.07 0.55
CA TYR A 57 3.35 -9.86 1.35
C TYR A 57 4.68 -9.77 2.10
N GLU A 58 5.09 -10.85 2.78
CA GLU A 58 6.37 -10.94 3.49
C GLU A 58 7.56 -10.63 2.55
N ARG A 59 7.55 -11.18 1.33
CA ARG A 59 8.60 -10.93 0.32
C ARG A 59 8.60 -9.50 -0.24
N ARG A 60 7.49 -8.80 -0.11
CA ARG A 60 7.35 -7.39 -0.50
C ARG A 60 7.55 -6.43 0.66
N GLY A 61 7.89 -6.90 1.84
CA GLY A 61 7.98 -6.06 3.04
C GLY A 61 6.65 -5.46 3.48
N MET A 62 5.54 -6.05 3.03
CA MET A 62 4.20 -5.62 3.44
C MET A 62 3.80 -6.31 4.74
N VAL A 63 2.88 -5.70 5.49
CA VAL A 63 2.32 -6.30 6.70
C VAL A 63 1.68 -7.65 6.36
N PRO A 64 2.13 -8.75 6.97
CA PRO A 64 1.59 -10.08 6.71
C PRO A 64 0.12 -10.17 7.11
N VAL A 65 -0.68 -10.83 6.28
CA VAL A 65 -2.08 -11.09 6.57
C VAL A 65 -2.23 -12.45 7.28
N ASP A 66 -3.22 -12.57 8.18
CA ASP A 66 -3.60 -13.86 8.75
C ASP A 66 -4.31 -14.73 7.68
N PRO A 67 -3.76 -15.91 7.31
CA PRO A 67 -4.38 -16.79 6.34
C PRO A 67 -5.77 -17.29 6.74
N ALA A 68 -6.04 -17.43 8.05
CA ALA A 68 -7.35 -17.84 8.55
C ALA A 68 -8.39 -16.74 8.34
N PHE A 69 -8.01 -15.48 8.59
CA PHE A 69 -8.84 -14.32 8.29
C PHE A 69 -9.19 -14.24 6.80
N VAL A 70 -8.20 -14.37 5.91
CA VAL A 70 -8.40 -14.38 4.46
C VAL A 70 -9.38 -15.47 4.04
N TRP A 71 -9.18 -16.68 4.53
CA TRP A 71 -10.05 -17.81 4.22
C TRP A 71 -11.48 -17.63 4.74
N LYS A 72 -11.64 -17.10 5.94
CA LYS A 72 -12.97 -16.78 6.52
C LYS A 72 -13.75 -15.83 5.62
N HIS A 73 -13.07 -14.86 4.99
CA HIS A 73 -13.68 -13.83 4.16
C HIS A 73 -13.72 -14.16 2.65
N ARG A 74 -13.38 -15.38 2.23
CA ARG A 74 -13.33 -15.78 0.80
C ARG A 74 -14.66 -15.62 0.04
N THR A 75 -15.78 -15.65 0.75
CA THR A 75 -17.13 -15.48 0.19
C THR A 75 -17.75 -14.13 0.57
N SER A 76 -16.97 -13.23 1.14
CA SER A 76 -17.42 -11.89 1.50
C SER A 76 -17.97 -11.13 0.28
N ARG A 77 -19.02 -10.35 0.49
CA ARG A 77 -19.52 -9.40 -0.50
C ARG A 77 -18.81 -8.04 -0.42
N VAL A 78 -18.17 -7.77 0.71
CA VAL A 78 -17.40 -6.56 0.99
C VAL A 78 -16.00 -6.65 0.40
N MET A 79 -15.29 -7.74 0.72
CA MET A 79 -13.90 -7.97 0.30
C MET A 79 -13.80 -9.07 -0.74
N THR A 80 -13.04 -8.83 -1.80
CA THR A 80 -12.74 -9.81 -2.83
C THR A 80 -11.23 -10.06 -2.87
N TYR A 81 -10.79 -11.22 -2.39
CA TYR A 81 -9.41 -11.67 -2.53
C TYR A 81 -9.21 -12.41 -3.84
N ILE A 82 -8.17 -12.05 -4.57
CA ILE A 82 -7.76 -12.73 -5.79
C ILE A 82 -6.27 -13.07 -5.75
N VAL A 83 -5.92 -14.13 -6.46
CA VAL A 83 -4.55 -14.61 -6.55
C VAL A 83 -4.17 -14.89 -8.01
N ALA A 84 -2.89 -14.74 -8.31
CA ALA A 84 -2.29 -15.23 -9.55
C ALA A 84 -1.51 -16.52 -9.22
N GLU A 85 -1.92 -17.63 -9.85
CA GLU A 85 -1.30 -18.94 -9.68
C GLU A 85 -0.45 -19.28 -10.90
N ASP A 86 0.81 -19.59 -10.67
CA ASP A 86 1.74 -20.07 -11.67
C ASP A 86 1.40 -21.52 -12.08
N HIS A 87 1.22 -21.76 -13.36
CA HIS A 87 0.86 -23.10 -13.90
C HIS A 87 1.95 -24.14 -13.73
N ALA A 88 3.21 -23.72 -13.78
CA ALA A 88 4.33 -24.66 -13.70
C ALA A 88 4.54 -25.19 -12.27
N THR A 89 4.30 -24.35 -11.28
CA THR A 89 4.63 -24.63 -9.89
C THR A 89 3.42 -24.76 -8.96
N GLY A 90 2.24 -24.33 -9.42
CA GLY A 90 1.04 -24.19 -8.59
C GLY A 90 1.16 -23.16 -7.45
N ARG A 91 2.22 -22.34 -7.46
CA ARG A 91 2.47 -21.34 -6.41
C ARG A 91 1.72 -20.04 -6.68
N ILE A 92 1.26 -19.41 -5.62
CA ILE A 92 0.73 -18.04 -5.71
C ILE A 92 1.90 -17.08 -5.91
N ILE A 93 1.88 -16.37 -7.03
CA ILE A 93 2.91 -15.42 -7.46
C ILE A 93 2.45 -13.97 -7.43
N GLY A 94 1.19 -13.73 -7.11
CA GLY A 94 0.65 -12.38 -6.95
C GLY A 94 -0.72 -12.41 -6.33
N THR A 95 -1.15 -11.28 -5.79
CA THR A 95 -2.43 -11.11 -5.14
C THR A 95 -2.91 -9.67 -5.21
N ALA A 96 -4.22 -9.47 -5.11
CA ALA A 96 -4.82 -8.18 -4.85
C ALA A 96 -6.11 -8.37 -4.05
N THR A 97 -6.51 -7.32 -3.33
CA THR A 97 -7.78 -7.28 -2.59
C THR A 97 -8.64 -6.16 -3.18
N GLY A 98 -9.88 -6.46 -3.46
CA GLY A 98 -10.87 -5.48 -3.85
C GLY A 98 -11.85 -5.21 -2.71
N ILE A 99 -12.29 -3.96 -2.55
CA ILE A 99 -13.32 -3.54 -1.61
C ILE A 99 -14.51 -2.98 -2.38
N ASP A 100 -15.69 -3.47 -2.07
CA ASP A 100 -16.96 -2.97 -2.61
C ASP A 100 -17.46 -1.86 -1.69
N HIS A 101 -17.39 -0.60 -2.11
CA HIS A 101 -17.73 0.55 -1.27
C HIS A 101 -19.21 0.58 -0.90
N ARG A 102 -20.09 0.15 -1.79
CA ARG A 102 -21.52 0.07 -1.49
C ARG A 102 -21.81 -0.90 -0.36
N GLN A 103 -21.11 -2.04 -0.34
CA GLN A 103 -21.29 -3.06 0.70
C GLN A 103 -20.53 -2.72 2.00
N ALA A 104 -19.40 -2.03 1.89
CA ALA A 104 -18.56 -1.69 3.05
C ALA A 104 -19.02 -0.41 3.75
N PHE A 105 -19.43 0.60 2.99
CA PHE A 105 -19.60 1.98 3.47
C PHE A 105 -20.96 2.60 3.12
N ASN A 106 -21.84 1.83 2.45
CA ASN A 106 -23.09 2.34 1.87
C ASN A 106 -22.86 3.54 0.95
N ASP A 107 -21.78 3.48 0.14
CA ASP A 107 -21.33 4.53 -0.75
C ASP A 107 -22.40 4.87 -1.80
N PRO A 108 -22.91 6.12 -1.82
CA PRO A 108 -23.92 6.55 -2.80
C PRO A 108 -23.36 6.65 -4.22
N GLU A 109 -22.04 6.83 -4.39
CA GLU A 109 -21.39 6.91 -5.69
C GLU A 109 -21.15 5.52 -6.32
N ASN A 110 -21.51 4.45 -5.61
CA ASN A 110 -21.43 3.07 -6.09
C ASN A 110 -20.03 2.63 -6.52
N GLY A 111 -19.03 3.06 -5.77
CA GLY A 111 -17.61 2.81 -6.05
C GLY A 111 -17.09 1.46 -5.57
N SER A 112 -15.84 1.24 -5.90
CA SER A 112 -15.00 0.15 -5.40
C SER A 112 -13.56 0.62 -5.24
N SER A 113 -12.70 -0.20 -4.62
CA SER A 113 -11.26 0.10 -4.55
C SER A 113 -10.39 -1.14 -4.64
N LEU A 114 -9.18 -0.94 -5.15
CA LEU A 114 -8.10 -1.92 -5.18
C LEU A 114 -7.13 -1.66 -4.02
N TRP A 115 -6.87 -2.69 -3.24
CA TRP A 115 -6.00 -2.68 -2.08
C TRP A 115 -4.93 -3.77 -2.20
N CYS A 116 -3.77 -3.52 -1.61
CA CYS A 116 -2.72 -4.52 -1.41
C CYS A 116 -2.35 -5.33 -2.67
N LEU A 117 -2.20 -4.64 -3.81
CA LEU A 117 -1.63 -5.27 -5.00
C LEU A 117 -0.17 -5.65 -4.74
N ALA A 118 0.14 -6.92 -4.83
CA ALA A 118 1.48 -7.44 -4.65
C ALA A 118 1.80 -8.55 -5.66
N VAL A 119 3.01 -8.49 -6.22
CA VAL A 119 3.55 -9.54 -7.08
C VAL A 119 4.85 -10.03 -6.45
N ASP A 120 5.04 -11.34 -6.34
CA ASP A 120 6.25 -11.95 -5.80
C ASP A 120 7.47 -11.45 -6.61
N PRO A 121 8.48 -10.82 -5.98
CA PRO A 121 9.66 -10.31 -6.69
C PRO A 121 10.46 -11.41 -7.40
N GLN A 122 10.27 -12.66 -7.01
CA GLN A 122 10.91 -13.81 -7.68
C GLN A 122 10.09 -14.39 -8.84
N ALA A 123 8.88 -13.85 -9.09
CA ALA A 123 8.08 -14.30 -10.23
C ALA A 123 8.69 -13.80 -11.54
N GLN A 124 9.04 -14.74 -12.42
CA GLN A 124 9.62 -14.43 -13.73
C GLN A 124 8.58 -14.23 -14.85
N LEU A 125 7.28 -14.29 -14.50
CA LEU A 125 6.17 -14.15 -15.44
C LEU A 125 5.74 -12.69 -15.55
N PRO A 126 5.83 -12.08 -16.76
CA PRO A 126 5.44 -10.71 -16.96
C PRO A 126 3.91 -10.53 -16.94
N GLY A 127 3.45 -9.34 -16.56
CA GLY A 127 2.04 -8.95 -16.66
C GLY A 127 1.14 -9.43 -15.51
N VAL A 128 1.70 -10.04 -14.46
CA VAL A 128 0.91 -10.52 -13.30
C VAL A 128 0.14 -9.38 -12.64
N GLY A 129 0.79 -8.26 -12.35
CA GLY A 129 0.13 -7.09 -11.74
C GLY A 129 -1.00 -6.53 -12.62
N GLU A 130 -0.75 -6.38 -13.93
CA GLU A 130 -1.78 -5.93 -14.87
C GLU A 130 -2.98 -6.88 -14.90
N ALA A 131 -2.74 -8.19 -14.91
CA ALA A 131 -3.81 -9.19 -14.95
C ALA A 131 -4.67 -9.18 -13.68
N LEU A 132 -4.07 -8.96 -12.50
CA LEU A 132 -4.78 -8.81 -11.23
C LEU A 132 -5.68 -7.57 -11.22
N VAL A 133 -5.15 -6.41 -11.65
CA VAL A 133 -5.93 -5.16 -11.71
C VAL A 133 -7.10 -5.30 -12.69
N ARG A 134 -6.86 -5.85 -13.88
CA ARG A 134 -7.92 -6.07 -14.88
C ARG A 134 -9.00 -7.01 -14.37
N TYR A 135 -8.62 -8.09 -13.68
CA TYR A 135 -9.59 -9.02 -13.10
C TYR A 135 -10.52 -8.33 -12.11
N LEU A 136 -9.99 -7.48 -11.22
CA LEU A 136 -10.82 -6.73 -10.27
C LEU A 136 -11.69 -5.68 -10.97
N ALA A 137 -11.16 -4.99 -11.98
CA ALA A 137 -11.95 -4.04 -12.77
C ALA A 137 -13.14 -4.72 -13.47
N GLU A 138 -12.91 -5.85 -14.14
CA GLU A 138 -13.96 -6.66 -14.76
C GLU A 138 -14.97 -7.20 -13.73
N HIS A 139 -14.48 -7.65 -12.57
CA HIS A 139 -15.32 -8.14 -11.47
C HIS A 139 -16.26 -7.05 -10.95
N TYR A 140 -15.75 -5.84 -10.72
CA TYR A 140 -16.58 -4.74 -10.23
C TYR A 140 -17.47 -4.12 -11.30
N GLN A 141 -17.02 -4.07 -12.56
CA GLN A 141 -17.87 -3.71 -13.69
C GLN A 141 -19.09 -4.65 -13.81
N ALA A 142 -18.84 -5.98 -13.72
CA ALA A 142 -19.92 -6.98 -13.74
C ALA A 142 -20.87 -6.89 -12.54
N ARG A 143 -20.45 -6.29 -11.44
CA ARG A 143 -21.27 -5.98 -10.25
C ARG A 143 -21.98 -4.63 -10.36
N GLY A 144 -21.82 -3.92 -11.46
CA GLY A 144 -22.42 -2.60 -11.68
C GLY A 144 -21.79 -1.51 -10.82
N ARG A 145 -20.47 -1.59 -10.50
CA ARG A 145 -19.76 -0.50 -9.85
C ARG A 145 -19.32 0.51 -10.89
N GLU A 146 -19.39 1.81 -10.52
CA GLU A 146 -19.11 2.91 -11.44
C GLU A 146 -17.61 3.13 -11.63
N PHE A 147 -16.83 2.96 -10.55
CA PHE A 147 -15.39 3.19 -10.57
C PHE A 147 -14.63 2.27 -9.62
N MET A 148 -13.32 2.19 -9.85
CA MET A 148 -12.37 1.56 -8.94
C MET A 148 -11.27 2.55 -8.59
N ASP A 149 -11.14 2.87 -7.30
CA ASP A 149 -10.10 3.74 -6.74
C ASP A 149 -8.92 2.93 -6.21
N LEU A 150 -7.78 3.58 -6.13
CA LEU A 150 -6.61 3.07 -5.42
C LEU A 150 -5.79 4.21 -4.86
N SER A 151 -4.95 3.89 -3.87
CA SER A 151 -3.94 4.78 -3.33
C SER A 151 -2.55 4.21 -3.59
N VAL A 152 -1.62 5.04 -4.03
CA VAL A 152 -0.24 4.65 -4.34
C VAL A 152 0.73 5.71 -3.85
N LEU A 153 1.84 5.32 -3.26
CA LEU A 153 2.91 6.24 -2.86
C LEU A 153 3.37 7.08 -4.05
N HIS A 154 3.61 8.36 -3.81
CA HIS A 154 3.93 9.34 -4.86
C HIS A 154 5.21 9.01 -5.65
N ASP A 155 6.13 8.26 -5.07
CA ASP A 155 7.41 7.83 -5.61
C ASP A 155 7.40 6.40 -6.21
N ASN A 156 6.28 5.69 -6.13
CA ASN A 156 6.16 4.35 -6.72
C ASN A 156 5.88 4.45 -8.23
N GLU A 157 6.89 4.87 -8.98
CA GLU A 157 6.81 5.11 -10.43
C GLU A 157 6.34 3.88 -11.22
N GLN A 158 6.81 2.68 -10.83
CA GLN A 158 6.43 1.43 -11.49
C GLN A 158 4.92 1.15 -11.39
N ALA A 159 4.35 1.32 -10.22
CA ALA A 159 2.92 1.13 -10.02
C ALA A 159 2.11 2.23 -10.72
N ILE A 160 2.56 3.49 -10.63
CA ILE A 160 1.93 4.64 -11.30
C ILE A 160 1.90 4.44 -12.82
N ALA A 161 3.01 3.98 -13.42
CA ALA A 161 3.07 3.66 -14.85
C ALA A 161 2.07 2.57 -15.25
N LEU A 162 1.93 1.51 -14.43
CA LEU A 162 0.94 0.46 -14.64
C LEU A 162 -0.49 1.03 -14.59
N TYR A 163 -0.82 1.83 -13.59
CA TYR A 163 -2.17 2.40 -13.43
C TYR A 163 -2.52 3.36 -14.57
N ASN A 164 -1.60 4.24 -14.97
CA ASN A 164 -1.77 5.12 -16.12
C ASN A 164 -2.02 4.33 -17.42
N LYS A 165 -1.24 3.25 -17.67
CA LYS A 165 -1.42 2.35 -18.81
C LYS A 165 -2.81 1.72 -18.83
N LEU A 166 -3.38 1.42 -17.65
CA LEU A 166 -4.70 0.81 -17.50
C LEU A 166 -5.86 1.82 -17.60
N GLY A 167 -5.55 3.11 -17.68
CA GLY A 167 -6.54 4.17 -17.83
C GLY A 167 -6.98 4.83 -16.52
N PHE A 168 -6.32 4.51 -15.40
CA PHE A 168 -6.53 5.27 -14.18
C PHE A 168 -6.11 6.72 -14.35
N ARG A 169 -6.82 7.62 -13.70
CA ARG A 169 -6.50 9.05 -13.66
C ARG A 169 -6.34 9.51 -12.22
N ARG A 170 -5.37 10.37 -11.98
CA ARG A 170 -5.16 10.97 -10.65
C ARG A 170 -6.35 11.83 -10.27
N VAL A 171 -6.84 11.66 -9.04
CA VAL A 171 -7.88 12.48 -8.43
C VAL A 171 -7.22 13.49 -7.51
N PRO A 172 -7.55 14.79 -7.59
CA PRO A 172 -6.93 15.82 -6.76
C PRO A 172 -7.53 15.86 -5.36
N VAL A 173 -7.31 14.79 -4.59
CA VAL A 173 -7.74 14.65 -3.19
C VAL A 173 -6.53 14.43 -2.28
N PHE A 174 -6.69 14.79 -1.01
CA PHE A 174 -5.71 14.55 0.03
C PHE A 174 -6.27 13.53 1.02
N SER A 175 -5.41 12.62 1.46
CA SER A 175 -5.75 11.63 2.47
C SER A 175 -5.09 11.99 3.79
N ILE A 176 -5.90 12.20 4.83
CA ILE A 176 -5.42 12.39 6.19
C ILE A 176 -5.67 11.10 6.96
N LYS A 177 -4.64 10.57 7.57
CA LYS A 177 -4.67 9.30 8.31
C LYS A 177 -4.25 9.48 9.75
N ARG A 178 -4.75 8.60 10.63
CA ARG A 178 -4.24 8.48 12.00
C ARG A 178 -2.90 7.78 11.99
N LYS A 179 -1.94 8.32 12.75
CA LYS A 179 -0.65 7.68 13.01
C LYS A 179 -0.83 6.38 13.79
N ASN A 180 -0.15 5.33 13.35
CA ASN A 180 -0.08 4.04 14.03
C ASN A 180 1.18 3.29 13.58
N ALA A 181 1.54 2.19 14.25
CA ALA A 181 2.75 1.42 13.95
C ALA A 181 2.82 0.86 12.51
N ILE A 182 1.68 0.65 11.85
CA ILE A 182 1.65 0.12 10.48
C ILE A 182 2.05 1.20 9.46
N ASN A 183 1.61 2.45 9.68
CA ASN A 183 1.89 3.54 8.76
C ASN A 183 3.04 4.46 9.22
N GLU A 184 3.70 4.11 10.29
CA GLU A 184 4.86 4.86 10.82
C GLU A 184 5.93 5.17 9.76
N PRO A 185 6.32 4.24 8.86
CA PRO A 185 7.31 4.53 7.83
C PRO A 185 6.90 5.63 6.83
N LEU A 186 5.63 6.05 6.80
CA LEU A 186 5.14 7.10 5.92
C LEU A 186 5.30 8.51 6.49
N PHE A 187 5.55 8.64 7.80
CA PHE A 187 5.67 9.94 8.46
C PHE A 187 6.89 10.03 9.41
N VAL A 188 7.56 8.91 9.66
CA VAL A 188 8.86 8.87 10.32
C VAL A 188 9.91 8.62 9.24
N PRO A 189 10.90 9.52 9.08
CA PRO A 189 11.96 9.32 8.10
C PRO A 189 12.68 7.98 8.31
N THR A 190 12.84 7.21 7.25
CA THR A 190 13.67 6.01 7.23
C THR A 190 15.06 6.40 6.71
N GLY A 191 15.79 7.14 7.53
CA GLY A 191 17.10 7.62 7.20
C GLY A 191 18.22 6.85 7.93
N PRO A 192 19.47 7.28 7.75
CA PRO A 192 20.61 6.74 8.49
C PRO A 192 20.46 6.85 10.00
N GLU A 193 19.50 7.67 10.50
CA GLU A 193 19.14 7.81 11.90
C GLU A 193 18.78 6.48 12.58
N ARG A 194 18.32 5.48 11.84
CA ARG A 194 18.01 4.14 12.36
C ARG A 194 19.20 3.21 12.46
N GLN A 195 20.39 3.66 12.09
CA GLN A 195 21.63 2.88 12.22
C GLN A 195 22.29 3.04 13.59
N LEU A 196 21.74 3.90 14.43
CA LEU A 196 22.21 4.11 15.80
C LEU A 196 21.74 2.99 16.74
N ASN A 197 22.39 2.86 17.89
CA ASN A 197 21.96 1.93 18.91
C ASN A 197 20.58 2.28 19.50
N PRO A 198 19.88 1.34 20.18
CA PRO A 198 18.53 1.57 20.68
C PRO A 198 18.38 2.77 21.64
N TYR A 199 19.43 3.13 22.39
CA TYR A 199 19.37 4.27 23.32
C TYR A 199 19.45 5.60 22.59
N ALA A 200 20.38 5.74 21.65
CA ALA A 200 20.47 6.91 20.78
C ALA A 200 19.22 7.04 19.91
N GLN A 201 18.66 5.93 19.46
CA GLN A 201 17.42 5.93 18.68
C GLN A 201 16.24 6.53 19.46
N ILE A 202 16.10 6.27 20.76
CA ILE A 202 15.06 6.90 21.60
C ILE A 202 15.20 8.44 21.60
N ILE A 203 16.43 8.94 21.68
CA ILE A 203 16.70 10.38 21.68
C ILE A 203 16.38 11.00 20.31
N VAL A 204 16.81 10.32 19.25
CA VAL A 204 16.58 10.74 17.87
C VAL A 204 15.08 10.76 17.54
N ASP A 205 14.35 9.70 17.87
CA ASP A 205 12.91 9.61 17.64
C ASP A 205 12.15 10.70 18.39
N GLU A 206 12.52 11.00 19.63
CA GLU A 206 11.91 12.08 20.40
C GLU A 206 12.28 13.47 19.84
N ALA A 207 13.50 13.66 19.35
CA ALA A 207 13.93 14.88 18.70
C ALA A 207 13.12 15.14 17.42
N LEU A 208 13.01 14.13 16.55
CA LEU A 208 12.21 14.20 15.32
C LEU A 208 10.73 14.48 15.63
N ARG A 209 10.19 13.85 16.67
CA ARG A 209 8.81 14.07 17.12
C ARG A 209 8.56 15.52 17.53
N ARG A 210 9.57 16.20 18.08
CA ARG A 210 9.52 17.62 18.48
C ARG A 210 9.85 18.59 17.34
N GLY A 211 10.14 18.10 16.13
CA GLY A 211 10.54 18.94 15.00
C GLY A 211 11.98 19.47 15.11
N ILE A 212 12.83 18.79 15.87
CA ILE A 212 14.25 19.03 15.92
C ILE A 212 14.90 18.31 14.75
N GLU A 213 15.74 18.99 13.99
CA GLU A 213 16.49 18.39 12.90
C GLU A 213 17.58 17.47 13.45
N VAL A 214 17.74 16.29 12.83
CA VAL A 214 18.74 15.29 13.18
C VAL A 214 19.63 15.03 11.98
N GLU A 215 20.95 15.09 12.20
CA GLU A 215 21.97 14.76 11.22
C GLU A 215 22.88 13.67 11.82
N ILE A 216 22.95 12.49 11.17
CA ILE A 216 23.90 11.45 11.56
C ILE A 216 25.27 11.79 11.00
N LEU A 217 26.22 12.02 11.89
CA LEU A 217 27.60 12.36 11.54
C LEU A 217 28.44 11.12 11.30
N ASP A 218 28.26 10.11 12.15
CA ASP A 218 28.94 8.83 12.05
C ASP A 218 28.09 7.76 12.75
N ALA A 219 27.53 6.83 11.98
CA ALA A 219 26.66 5.78 12.50
C ALA A 219 27.44 4.65 13.21
N GLU A 220 28.70 4.40 12.83
CA GLU A 220 29.54 3.37 13.44
C GLU A 220 30.06 3.79 14.83
N GLU A 221 30.45 5.08 14.94
CA GLU A 221 30.92 5.68 16.18
C GLU A 221 29.81 6.33 17.03
N GLY A 222 28.56 6.30 16.52
CA GLY A 222 27.36 6.78 17.21
C GLY A 222 27.25 8.29 17.37
N TYR A 223 27.86 9.07 16.47
CA TYR A 223 27.75 10.53 16.52
C TYR A 223 26.58 11.04 15.70
N PHE A 224 25.76 11.90 16.32
CA PHE A 224 24.67 12.60 15.67
C PHE A 224 24.53 14.03 16.17
N ARG A 225 23.98 14.92 15.34
CA ARG A 225 23.74 16.33 15.65
C ARG A 225 22.25 16.61 15.70
N LEU A 226 21.84 17.31 16.74
CA LEU A 226 20.49 17.85 16.89
C LEU A 226 20.54 19.35 16.65
N SER A 227 19.62 19.88 15.81
CA SER A 227 19.58 21.31 15.47
C SER A 227 18.16 21.85 15.61
N HIS A 228 18.01 23.01 16.24
CA HIS A 228 16.75 23.71 16.38
C HIS A 228 16.96 25.20 16.65
N GLY A 229 16.20 26.07 15.93
CA GLY A 229 16.23 27.52 16.16
C GLY A 229 17.64 28.17 16.05
N GLY A 230 18.48 27.66 15.13
CA GLY A 230 19.84 28.17 14.91
C GLY A 230 20.87 27.68 15.95
N ARG A 231 20.49 26.79 16.85
CA ARG A 231 21.38 26.14 17.80
C ARG A 231 21.56 24.67 17.44
N SER A 232 22.75 24.14 17.67
CA SER A 232 23.03 22.71 17.47
C SER A 232 23.83 22.12 18.62
N ILE A 233 23.63 20.83 18.86
CA ILE A 233 24.39 20.04 19.81
C ILE A 233 24.80 18.73 19.14
N THR A 234 26.06 18.34 19.32
CA THR A 234 26.53 17.01 18.88
C THR A 234 26.46 16.05 20.06
N CYS A 235 25.81 14.92 19.80
CA CYS A 235 25.66 13.83 20.76
C CYS A 235 26.51 12.64 20.32
N ARG A 236 26.92 11.83 21.28
CA ARG A 236 27.51 10.52 21.07
C ARG A 236 26.71 9.51 21.90
N GLU A 237 26.47 8.32 21.36
CA GLU A 237 25.88 7.20 22.08
C GLU A 237 26.81 6.53 23.07
#